data_33c7b4219fb6c8d70cb188772f204b19
#
_entry.id   33c7b4219fb6c8d70cb188772f204b19
#
_cell.length_a   1.000
_cell.length_b   1.000
_cell.length_c   1.000
_cell.angle_alpha   90.00
_cell.angle_beta   90.00
_cell.angle_gamma   90.00
#
_symmetry.space_group_name_H-M   'P 1'
#
loop_
_entity.id
_entity.type
_entity.pdbx_description
1 polymer ?
#
loop_
_entity_poly.entity_id
_entity_poly.type
_entity_poly.pdbx_seq_one_letter_code
_entity_poly.pdbx_strand_id
1 'polypeptide(L)'
;MPSHWGSRRLNIVTSSSPTGTQFLQAVGCAEGGRYFNHHPEAAQQVTGDYRQFKDVTFQGDEVVYVSSGDGTTSEGEFWESLNTASNLKLPVLYLIEDNEYAISVPVEVGTSGGNISRLVKGFPNFYFDEIDGTDPLASYAALKKAITYIRNGEGPAFVHGHVVRPYSHSLSDDEKLYRPDSERNAEVERDPINRFQMFLIREGILDERGINQLEKDVDAEVQEASDRAVAAALPATDSYKNFVYSPDLDPTSSAFQTEPVHPSAGQDKGASSGDRTMADLINACLRDEMKRDERVVMFGEDVADCSREEYLKGHLVKGKGGVFKLTAGLQSEYGSERVFNSPLAEANIVGRAVGMATRGLKPVVEIQFFDYIWPAYHQLRNEMPLIRWRSNNSFSCPAVVRVAIGGYLTGGSIYHSQSGESLFTHNPGMRVVFPSNALDANGLLRTAIRCDDPVMFLEHKRLYRETFGRAPYPGSDYMIPFGKARTVRPGHDMTVITYGAVVPRALQAAQRIEREQEVSVELIDLRSLNPYDWDAIATSVAKTHRVIVAHEDMLSWGYGAEIAARIADELFHDLDAPVKRVAAKDTFVAYQPLLEDEILPQAEDLYKAMAQLAEV
;
A
#
# COMPACT_ATOMS: atom_id res chain seq x y z
N MET A 1 -11.38 -15.45 6.33
CA MET A 1 -10.26 -16.24 6.85
C MET A 1 -10.51 -16.51 8.33
N PRO A 2 -10.33 -17.73 8.83
CA PRO A 2 -10.49 -18.01 10.27
C PRO A 2 -9.62 -17.10 11.12
N SER A 3 -10.11 -16.71 12.30
CA SER A 3 -9.46 -15.78 13.25
C SER A 3 -9.18 -14.35 12.72
N HIS A 4 -9.46 -14.09 11.45
CA HIS A 4 -9.28 -12.79 10.79
C HIS A 4 -10.55 -12.41 10.01
N TRP A 5 -11.67 -12.61 10.62
CA TRP A 5 -12.96 -12.31 10.02
C TRP A 5 -13.20 -10.81 9.90
N GLY A 6 -14.13 -10.44 9.03
CA GLY A 6 -14.63 -9.09 8.84
C GLY A 6 -16.08 -9.14 8.39
N SER A 7 -16.72 -7.98 8.37
CA SER A 7 -18.09 -7.86 7.88
C SER A 7 -18.29 -6.54 7.15
N ARG A 8 -18.56 -6.61 5.86
CA ARG A 8 -18.89 -5.40 5.10
C ARG A 8 -20.15 -4.71 5.62
N ARG A 9 -21.18 -5.51 5.92
CA ARG A 9 -22.45 -4.99 6.47
C ARG A 9 -22.26 -4.18 7.76
N LEU A 10 -21.36 -4.64 8.63
CA LEU A 10 -21.05 -3.98 9.92
C LEU A 10 -19.85 -3.05 9.81
N ASN A 11 -19.25 -2.93 8.65
CA ASN A 11 -18.02 -2.19 8.38
C ASN A 11 -16.84 -2.61 9.29
N ILE A 12 -16.75 -3.90 9.58
CA ILE A 12 -15.63 -4.49 10.32
C ILE A 12 -14.58 -4.92 9.29
N VAL A 13 -13.48 -4.18 9.22
CA VAL A 13 -12.36 -4.48 8.33
C VAL A 13 -11.57 -5.66 8.91
N THR A 14 -11.17 -6.60 8.05
CA THR A 14 -10.32 -7.73 8.48
C THR A 14 -8.97 -7.23 8.96
N SER A 15 -8.54 -7.68 10.14
CA SER A 15 -7.20 -7.41 10.68
C SER A 15 -6.20 -8.52 10.33
N SER A 16 -4.92 -8.27 10.52
CA SER A 16 -3.83 -9.25 10.34
C SER A 16 -3.30 -9.78 11.66
N SER A 17 -2.56 -10.91 11.62
CA SER A 17 -1.84 -11.43 12.79
C SER A 17 -0.63 -10.57 13.17
N PRO A 18 0.16 -10.02 12.22
CA PRO A 18 1.11 -8.97 12.56
C PRO A 18 0.37 -7.82 13.23
N THR A 19 0.59 -7.67 14.53
CA THR A 19 -0.18 -6.75 15.37
C THR A 19 0.28 -5.29 15.18
N GLY A 20 -0.62 -4.33 15.41
CA GLY A 20 -0.32 -2.89 15.32
C GLY A 20 -0.78 -2.21 14.03
N THR A 21 -0.87 -2.92 12.91
CA THR A 21 -1.26 -2.36 11.60
C THR A 21 -2.64 -1.71 11.60
N GLN A 22 -3.58 -2.23 12.41
CA GLN A 22 -4.96 -1.75 12.50
C GLN A 22 -5.07 -0.30 13.00
N PHE A 23 -4.10 0.20 13.77
CA PHE A 23 -4.14 1.56 14.30
C PHE A 23 -4.07 2.62 13.21
N LEU A 24 -3.16 2.46 12.25
CA LEU A 24 -3.02 3.40 11.14
C LEU A 24 -4.20 3.30 10.16
N GLN A 25 -4.71 2.10 9.96
CA GLN A 25 -5.92 1.88 9.14
C GLN A 25 -7.14 2.54 9.79
N ALA A 26 -7.28 2.46 11.11
CA ALA A 26 -8.37 3.13 11.83
C ALA A 26 -8.33 4.65 11.65
N VAL A 27 -7.14 5.25 11.73
CA VAL A 27 -6.93 6.68 11.45
C VAL A 27 -7.38 7.02 10.02
N GLY A 28 -6.96 6.24 9.03
CA GLY A 28 -7.38 6.43 7.64
C GLY A 28 -8.88 6.25 7.42
N CYS A 29 -9.50 5.28 8.08
CA CYS A 29 -10.96 5.09 8.06
C CYS A 29 -11.69 6.33 8.61
N ALA A 30 -11.22 6.88 9.73
CA ALA A 30 -11.82 8.05 10.38
C ALA A 30 -11.67 9.30 9.50
N GLU A 31 -10.51 9.48 8.89
CA GLU A 31 -10.25 10.58 7.97
C GLU A 31 -11.11 10.48 6.70
N GLY A 32 -11.27 9.27 6.15
CA GLY A 32 -12.18 9.01 5.04
C GLY A 32 -13.65 9.31 5.38
N GLY A 33 -14.11 8.91 6.57
CA GLY A 33 -15.46 9.26 7.06
C GLY A 33 -15.66 10.76 7.17
N ARG A 34 -14.70 11.48 7.76
CA ARG A 34 -14.75 12.95 7.85
C ARG A 34 -14.76 13.61 6.46
N TYR A 35 -13.95 13.09 5.53
CA TYR A 35 -13.93 13.58 4.16
C TYR A 35 -15.31 13.48 3.50
N PHE A 36 -15.99 12.35 3.61
CA PHE A 36 -17.32 12.15 3.04
C PHE A 36 -18.39 13.04 3.68
N ASN A 37 -18.23 13.44 4.94
CA ASN A 37 -19.12 14.40 5.59
C ASN A 37 -18.97 15.80 5.00
N HIS A 38 -17.76 16.19 4.60
CA HIS A 38 -17.49 17.49 3.96
C HIS A 38 -17.77 17.46 2.44
N HIS A 39 -17.72 16.27 1.82
CA HIS A 39 -17.85 16.04 0.39
C HIS A 39 -18.96 15.01 0.09
N PRO A 40 -20.25 15.36 0.25
CA PRO A 40 -21.35 14.42 0.05
C PRO A 40 -21.47 13.90 -1.40
N GLU A 41 -20.99 14.65 -2.38
CA GLU A 41 -20.86 14.19 -3.79
C GLU A 41 -19.88 13.02 -3.93
N ALA A 42 -18.77 13.05 -3.23
CA ALA A 42 -17.83 11.92 -3.20
C ALA A 42 -18.46 10.68 -2.55
N ALA A 43 -19.25 10.85 -1.48
CA ALA A 43 -19.99 9.76 -0.85
C ALA A 43 -21.03 9.14 -1.81
N GLN A 44 -21.76 9.97 -2.56
CA GLN A 44 -22.69 9.49 -3.59
C GLN A 44 -21.99 8.73 -4.71
N GLN A 45 -20.83 9.19 -5.14
CA GLN A 45 -20.01 8.52 -6.16
C GLN A 45 -19.56 7.14 -5.68
N VAL A 46 -19.14 7.01 -4.41
CA VAL A 46 -18.76 5.70 -3.82
C VAL A 46 -19.92 4.71 -3.86
N THR A 47 -21.10 5.11 -3.41
CA THR A 47 -22.26 4.21 -3.35
C THR A 47 -22.83 3.89 -4.73
N GLY A 48 -22.61 4.73 -5.73
CA GLY A 48 -23.03 4.53 -7.11
C GLY A 48 -22.12 3.60 -7.92
N ASP A 49 -20.80 3.79 -7.79
CA ASP A 49 -19.81 3.16 -8.66
C ASP A 49 -19.33 1.78 -8.17
N TYR A 50 -19.36 1.55 -6.86
CA TYR A 50 -18.77 0.35 -6.28
C TYR A 50 -19.81 -0.59 -5.67
N ARG A 51 -19.93 -1.78 -6.23
CA ARG A 51 -20.79 -2.84 -5.69
C ARG A 51 -20.54 -3.11 -4.20
N GLN A 52 -19.29 -3.01 -3.76
CA GLN A 52 -18.88 -3.20 -2.36
C GLN A 52 -19.48 -2.18 -1.40
N PHE A 53 -19.89 -1.00 -1.89
CA PHE A 53 -20.42 0.10 -1.08
C PHE A 53 -21.92 0.31 -1.26
N LYS A 54 -22.59 -0.51 -2.07
CA LYS A 54 -24.01 -0.33 -2.42
C LYS A 54 -24.94 -0.21 -1.21
N ASP A 55 -24.63 -0.91 -0.13
CA ASP A 55 -25.43 -0.95 1.08
C ASP A 55 -24.79 -0.13 2.23
N VAL A 56 -23.78 0.69 1.94
CA VAL A 56 -23.11 1.55 2.94
C VAL A 56 -23.75 2.93 2.92
N THR A 57 -24.10 3.40 4.11
CA THR A 57 -24.58 4.77 4.32
C THR A 57 -23.57 5.52 5.19
N PHE A 58 -23.37 6.79 4.89
CA PHE A 58 -22.55 7.70 5.69
C PHE A 58 -23.50 8.56 6.54
N GLN A 59 -23.44 8.40 7.86
CA GLN A 59 -24.37 9.07 8.81
C GLN A 59 -23.86 10.43 9.28
N GLY A 60 -22.56 10.66 9.20
CA GLY A 60 -21.91 11.89 9.63
C GLY A 60 -21.46 11.92 11.08
N ASP A 61 -21.83 10.93 11.88
CA ASP A 61 -21.48 10.80 13.29
C ASP A 61 -20.74 9.49 13.62
N GLU A 62 -20.21 8.83 12.58
CA GLU A 62 -19.47 7.58 12.72
C GLU A 62 -18.25 7.74 13.62
N VAL A 63 -18.06 6.75 14.49
CA VAL A 63 -16.87 6.60 15.32
C VAL A 63 -16.12 5.37 14.86
N VAL A 64 -14.85 5.52 14.56
CA VAL A 64 -13.98 4.39 14.24
C VAL A 64 -13.46 3.79 15.54
N TYR A 65 -13.79 2.54 15.79
CA TYR A 65 -13.32 1.77 16.91
C TYR A 65 -12.11 0.93 16.54
N VAL A 66 -11.07 1.01 17.34
CA VAL A 66 -9.88 0.15 17.22
C VAL A 66 -9.49 -0.37 18.59
N SER A 67 -9.30 -1.68 18.70
CA SER A 67 -8.84 -2.30 19.95
C SER A 67 -7.58 -3.12 19.77
N SER A 68 -6.87 -3.31 20.86
CA SER A 68 -5.70 -4.18 20.96
C SER A 68 -5.35 -4.47 22.42
N GLY A 69 -4.50 -5.48 22.64
CA GLY A 69 -3.88 -5.72 23.94
C GLY A 69 -2.76 -4.73 24.24
N ASP A 70 -2.31 -4.73 25.50
CA ASP A 70 -1.21 -3.93 26.03
C ASP A 70 0.09 -4.13 25.24
N GLY A 71 0.45 -5.37 24.91
CA GLY A 71 1.68 -5.67 24.18
C GLY A 71 1.81 -4.98 22.83
N THR A 72 0.70 -4.79 22.11
CA THR A 72 0.67 -4.12 20.80
C THR A 72 0.99 -2.64 20.87
N THR A 73 0.84 -2.00 22.04
CA THR A 73 1.17 -0.58 22.23
C THR A 73 2.67 -0.29 22.11
N SER A 74 3.51 -1.33 22.06
CA SER A 74 4.94 -1.21 21.79
C SER A 74 5.29 -0.97 20.32
N GLU A 75 4.34 -1.23 19.39
CA GLU A 75 4.54 -1.01 17.96
C GLU A 75 4.58 0.48 17.62
N GLY A 76 5.53 0.87 16.72
CA GLY A 76 5.67 2.26 16.28
C GLY A 76 4.39 2.83 15.65
N GLU A 77 3.65 2.01 14.92
CA GLU A 77 2.40 2.38 14.27
C GLU A 77 1.31 2.85 15.24
N PHE A 78 1.31 2.33 16.47
CA PHE A 78 0.43 2.81 17.53
C PHE A 78 0.68 4.30 17.83
N TRP A 79 1.95 4.68 18.06
CA TRP A 79 2.35 6.05 18.41
C TRP A 79 2.13 7.03 17.25
N GLU A 80 2.42 6.60 16.02
CA GLU A 80 2.15 7.38 14.82
C GLU A 80 0.65 7.65 14.65
N SER A 81 -0.19 6.65 14.96
CA SER A 81 -1.65 6.77 14.89
C SER A 81 -2.20 7.77 15.91
N LEU A 82 -1.73 7.72 17.17
CA LEU A 82 -2.11 8.67 18.21
C LEU A 82 -1.76 10.11 17.83
N ASN A 83 -0.55 10.31 17.31
CA ASN A 83 -0.09 11.63 16.86
C ASN A 83 -1.01 12.20 15.76
N THR A 84 -1.34 11.39 14.77
CA THR A 84 -2.21 11.83 13.66
C THR A 84 -3.65 12.07 14.12
N ALA A 85 -4.22 11.15 14.91
CA ALA A 85 -5.57 11.28 15.43
C ALA A 85 -5.71 12.53 16.32
N SER A 86 -4.71 12.83 17.15
CA SER A 86 -4.63 14.03 18.00
C SER A 86 -4.58 15.31 17.17
N ASN A 87 -3.64 15.39 16.22
CA ASN A 87 -3.42 16.58 15.39
C ASN A 87 -4.66 16.94 14.55
N LEU A 88 -5.32 15.93 14.01
CA LEU A 88 -6.47 16.09 13.14
C LEU A 88 -7.81 16.03 13.88
N LYS A 89 -7.84 15.77 15.19
CA LYS A 89 -9.05 15.56 16.01
C LYS A 89 -10.00 14.55 15.36
N LEU A 90 -9.45 13.39 14.98
CA LEU A 90 -10.21 12.37 14.26
C LEU A 90 -11.20 11.62 15.18
N PRO A 91 -12.34 11.17 14.67
CA PRO A 91 -13.33 10.43 15.43
C PRO A 91 -12.90 8.95 15.65
N VAL A 92 -11.82 8.74 16.42
CA VAL A 92 -11.26 7.41 16.72
C VAL A 92 -11.40 7.11 18.21
N LEU A 93 -11.95 5.94 18.51
CA LEU A 93 -11.95 5.34 19.85
C LEU A 93 -10.90 4.24 19.91
N TYR A 94 -9.85 4.48 20.71
CA TYR A 94 -8.85 3.48 21.06
C TYR A 94 -9.29 2.76 22.33
N LEU A 95 -9.43 1.43 22.28
CA LEU A 95 -9.61 0.59 23.46
C LEU A 95 -8.37 -0.31 23.62
N ILE A 96 -7.67 -0.16 24.73
CA ILE A 96 -6.57 -1.06 25.09
C ILE A 96 -7.08 -2.01 26.18
N GLU A 97 -7.07 -3.29 25.85
CA GLU A 97 -7.49 -4.41 26.71
C GLU A 97 -6.23 -4.98 27.38
N ASP A 98 -5.85 -4.35 28.50
CA ASP A 98 -4.63 -4.67 29.24
C ASP A 98 -4.87 -5.86 30.17
N ASN A 99 -4.31 -7.01 29.77
CA ASN A 99 -4.30 -8.23 30.59
C ASN A 99 -2.93 -8.48 31.24
N GLU A 100 -2.07 -7.47 31.27
CA GLU A 100 -0.73 -7.46 31.86
C GLU A 100 0.31 -8.36 31.17
N TYR A 101 -0.03 -9.02 30.03
CA TYR A 101 0.86 -9.92 29.34
C TYR A 101 0.76 -9.85 27.81
N ALA A 102 1.92 -9.73 27.17
CA ALA A 102 2.12 -10.02 25.74
C ALA A 102 2.67 -11.45 25.60
N ILE A 103 1.80 -12.44 25.42
CA ILE A 103 2.11 -13.88 25.54
C ILE A 103 2.66 -14.18 26.95
N SER A 104 3.98 -14.31 27.10
CA SER A 104 4.69 -14.55 28.36
C SER A 104 5.45 -13.32 28.90
N VAL A 105 5.42 -12.20 28.18
CA VAL A 105 6.15 -10.98 28.54
C VAL A 105 5.23 -10.09 29.37
N PRO A 106 5.57 -9.81 30.63
CA PRO A 106 4.72 -8.98 31.47
C PRO A 106 4.78 -7.49 31.07
N VAL A 107 3.72 -6.75 31.38
CA VAL A 107 3.51 -5.36 30.93
C VAL A 107 4.65 -4.40 31.34
N GLU A 108 5.30 -4.61 32.49
CA GLU A 108 6.42 -3.79 32.94
C GLU A 108 7.70 -3.96 32.09
N VAL A 109 7.79 -5.00 31.29
CA VAL A 109 8.86 -5.19 30.29
C VAL A 109 8.50 -4.51 28.99
N GLY A 110 7.24 -4.61 28.56
CA GLY A 110 6.74 -4.05 27.30
C GLY A 110 6.45 -2.55 27.35
N THR A 111 5.97 -2.06 28.48
CA THR A 111 5.50 -0.68 28.67
C THR A 111 6.24 0.03 29.79
N SER A 112 6.88 1.15 29.49
CA SER A 112 7.60 1.95 30.49
C SER A 112 6.70 2.36 31.65
N GLY A 113 7.07 1.95 32.87
CA GLY A 113 6.28 2.17 34.06
C GLY A 113 5.05 1.28 34.20
N GLY A 114 4.90 0.25 33.37
CA GLY A 114 3.84 -0.77 33.45
C GLY A 114 2.41 -0.23 33.23
N ASN A 115 2.26 0.95 32.60
CA ASN A 115 0.92 1.53 32.42
C ASN A 115 0.91 2.49 31.22
N ILE A 116 0.25 2.08 30.13
CA ILE A 116 0.18 2.85 28.89
C ILE A 116 -0.58 4.17 29.04
N SER A 117 -1.61 4.24 29.89
CA SER A 117 -2.37 5.48 30.13
C SER A 117 -1.50 6.63 30.60
N ARG A 118 -0.46 6.35 31.40
CA ARG A 118 0.46 7.38 31.90
C ARG A 118 1.31 7.97 30.77
N LEU A 119 1.64 7.18 29.77
CA LEU A 119 2.46 7.61 28.64
C LEU A 119 1.65 8.43 27.64
N VAL A 120 0.40 8.03 27.36
CA VAL A 120 -0.43 8.66 26.33
C VAL A 120 -1.16 9.93 26.79
N LYS A 121 -1.29 10.17 28.10
CA LYS A 121 -1.96 11.37 28.68
C LYS A 121 -1.36 12.72 28.22
N GLY A 122 -0.17 12.72 27.64
CA GLY A 122 0.46 13.92 27.09
C GLY A 122 -0.06 14.36 25.72
N PHE A 123 -0.80 13.53 25.00
CA PHE A 123 -1.38 13.90 23.71
C PHE A 123 -2.55 14.87 23.92
N PRO A 124 -2.56 16.03 23.23
CA PRO A 124 -3.69 16.97 23.32
C PRO A 124 -4.92 16.41 22.59
N ASN A 125 -6.08 17.02 22.84
CA ASN A 125 -7.35 16.71 22.17
C ASN A 125 -7.90 15.28 22.39
N PHE A 126 -7.36 14.51 23.33
CA PHE A 126 -7.85 13.20 23.68
C PHE A 126 -8.74 13.24 24.93
N TYR A 127 -9.82 12.47 24.91
CA TYR A 127 -10.48 12.03 26.12
C TYR A 127 -9.75 10.78 26.65
N PHE A 128 -9.49 10.73 27.96
CA PHE A 128 -8.83 9.59 28.60
C PHE A 128 -9.70 9.02 29.71
N ASP A 129 -9.84 7.70 29.73
CA ASP A 129 -10.42 6.96 30.85
C ASP A 129 -9.60 5.68 31.11
N GLU A 130 -9.51 5.30 32.37
CA GLU A 130 -8.81 4.08 32.84
C GLU A 130 -9.74 3.34 33.79
N ILE A 131 -10.11 2.11 33.44
CA ILE A 131 -11.24 1.41 34.09
C ILE A 131 -10.92 -0.04 34.47
N ASP A 132 -11.69 -0.61 35.40
CA ASP A 132 -11.81 -2.05 35.57
C ASP A 132 -12.61 -2.62 34.36
N GLY A 133 -11.91 -3.16 33.37
CA GLY A 133 -12.50 -3.77 32.18
C GLY A 133 -13.23 -5.08 32.47
N THR A 134 -13.11 -5.63 33.66
CA THR A 134 -13.87 -6.81 34.11
C THR A 134 -15.24 -6.46 34.71
N ASP A 135 -15.56 -5.15 34.81
CA ASP A 135 -16.90 -4.66 35.14
C ASP A 135 -17.64 -4.18 33.89
N PRO A 136 -18.67 -4.92 33.40
CA PRO A 136 -19.41 -4.53 32.18
C PRO A 136 -20.12 -3.19 32.30
N LEU A 137 -20.56 -2.77 33.49
CA LEU A 137 -21.25 -1.49 33.70
C LEU A 137 -20.26 -0.32 33.64
N ALA A 138 -19.09 -0.48 34.26
CA ALA A 138 -18.01 0.50 34.17
C ALA A 138 -17.55 0.66 32.70
N SER A 139 -17.34 -0.46 32.00
CA SER A 139 -16.98 -0.48 30.60
C SER A 139 -18.01 0.23 29.73
N TYR A 140 -19.30 -0.07 29.89
CA TYR A 140 -20.38 0.60 29.13
C TYR A 140 -20.41 2.11 29.42
N ALA A 141 -20.30 2.52 30.68
CA ALA A 141 -20.33 3.93 31.06
C ALA A 141 -19.14 4.72 30.50
N ALA A 142 -17.94 4.15 30.55
CA ALA A 142 -16.73 4.76 29.98
C ALA A 142 -16.80 4.90 28.45
N LEU A 143 -17.14 3.82 27.76
CA LEU A 143 -17.28 3.83 26.31
C LEU A 143 -18.37 4.80 25.84
N LYS A 144 -19.50 4.89 26.55
CA LYS A 144 -20.57 5.86 26.25
C LYS A 144 -20.09 7.31 26.36
N LYS A 145 -19.31 7.63 27.42
CA LYS A 145 -18.70 8.97 27.59
C LYS A 145 -17.71 9.27 26.46
N ALA A 146 -16.82 8.32 26.16
CA ALA A 146 -15.83 8.43 25.11
C ALA A 146 -16.48 8.68 23.73
N ILE A 147 -17.50 7.88 23.37
CA ILE A 147 -18.25 8.05 22.12
C ILE A 147 -18.97 9.42 22.08
N THR A 148 -19.54 9.86 23.20
CA THR A 148 -20.17 11.18 23.27
C THR A 148 -19.18 12.31 23.01
N TYR A 149 -17.99 12.25 23.64
CA TYR A 149 -16.90 13.21 23.40
C TYR A 149 -16.51 13.26 21.92
N ILE A 150 -16.30 12.09 21.33
CA ILE A 150 -15.93 11.98 19.90
C ILE A 150 -17.03 12.58 19.00
N ARG A 151 -18.29 12.23 19.23
CA ARG A 151 -19.43 12.74 18.43
C ARG A 151 -19.67 14.23 18.57
N ASN A 152 -19.25 14.82 19.69
CA ASN A 152 -19.25 16.27 19.87
C ASN A 152 -18.14 16.97 19.04
N GLY A 153 -17.27 16.22 18.34
CA GLY A 153 -16.16 16.77 17.55
C GLY A 153 -14.98 17.27 18.38
N GLU A 154 -14.89 16.87 19.65
CA GLU A 154 -13.84 17.33 20.55
C GLU A 154 -12.47 16.68 20.24
N GLY A 155 -12.46 15.46 19.70
CA GLY A 155 -11.27 14.72 19.28
C GLY A 155 -11.39 13.22 19.50
N PRO A 156 -10.29 12.46 19.42
CA PRO A 156 -10.26 11.02 19.70
C PRO A 156 -10.40 10.72 21.18
N ALA A 157 -10.71 9.46 21.51
CA ALA A 157 -10.75 8.97 22.86
C ALA A 157 -9.85 7.74 23.06
N PHE A 158 -9.30 7.62 24.25
CA PHE A 158 -8.46 6.51 24.67
C PHE A 158 -9.03 5.92 25.96
N VAL A 159 -9.47 4.67 25.89
CA VAL A 159 -9.98 3.93 27.04
C VAL A 159 -9.02 2.77 27.33
N HIS A 160 -8.46 2.75 28.52
CA HIS A 160 -7.60 1.70 29.02
C HIS A 160 -8.37 0.82 29.99
N GLY A 161 -8.72 -0.39 29.57
CA GLY A 161 -9.43 -1.38 30.38
C GLY A 161 -8.48 -2.42 30.96
N HIS A 162 -8.36 -2.49 32.28
CA HIS A 162 -7.68 -3.59 32.93
C HIS A 162 -8.57 -4.83 32.91
N VAL A 163 -8.14 -5.84 32.15
CA VAL A 163 -8.89 -7.09 31.93
C VAL A 163 -8.15 -8.29 32.53
N VAL A 164 -8.69 -9.48 32.32
CA VAL A 164 -8.05 -10.75 32.70
C VAL A 164 -7.89 -11.64 31.46
N ARG A 165 -6.88 -12.49 31.48
CA ARG A 165 -6.68 -13.53 30.46
C ARG A 165 -6.78 -14.91 31.15
N PRO A 166 -7.99 -15.50 31.24
CA PRO A 166 -8.22 -16.73 32.04
C PRO A 166 -7.63 -17.99 31.39
N TYR A 167 -7.16 -17.92 30.15
CA TYR A 167 -6.59 -19.04 29.41
C TYR A 167 -5.23 -18.67 28.79
N SER A 168 -4.50 -19.70 28.31
CA SER A 168 -3.29 -19.51 27.54
C SER A 168 -3.53 -18.63 26.32
N HIS A 169 -2.52 -17.88 25.88
CA HIS A 169 -2.61 -16.95 24.75
C HIS A 169 -3.05 -17.63 23.45
N SER A 170 -2.60 -18.87 23.22
CA SER A 170 -2.91 -19.65 22.01
C SER A 170 -2.80 -21.15 22.30
N LEU A 171 -3.16 -22.00 21.32
CA LEU A 171 -3.02 -23.45 21.44
C LEU A 171 -1.56 -23.93 21.63
N SER A 172 -0.59 -23.13 21.24
CA SER A 172 0.85 -23.45 21.41
C SER A 172 1.47 -22.85 22.67
N ASP A 173 0.68 -22.13 23.45
CA ASP A 173 1.11 -21.49 24.70
C ASP A 173 0.65 -22.30 25.92
N ASP A 174 1.48 -22.33 26.97
CA ASP A 174 1.11 -22.87 28.28
C ASP A 174 1.51 -21.87 29.36
N GLU A 175 0.54 -21.08 29.81
CA GLU A 175 0.76 -20.04 30.83
C GLU A 175 1.25 -20.59 32.19
N LYS A 176 1.06 -21.88 32.48
CA LYS A 176 1.55 -22.51 33.71
C LYS A 176 3.07 -22.52 33.79
N LEU A 177 3.76 -22.35 32.65
CA LEU A 177 5.21 -22.28 32.60
C LEU A 177 5.79 -20.94 33.05
N TYR A 178 4.98 -19.87 33.07
CA TYR A 178 5.46 -18.52 33.38
C TYR A 178 4.54 -17.72 34.35
N ARG A 179 3.34 -18.21 34.67
CA ARG A 179 2.42 -17.60 35.62
C ARG A 179 2.15 -18.54 36.78
N PRO A 180 2.34 -18.08 38.06
CA PRO A 180 2.06 -18.91 39.23
C PRO A 180 0.56 -19.17 39.42
N ASP A 181 0.24 -20.28 40.08
CA ASP A 181 -1.17 -20.65 40.37
C ASP A 181 -1.93 -19.56 41.14
N SER A 182 -1.26 -18.86 42.04
CA SER A 182 -1.87 -17.77 42.83
C SER A 182 -2.39 -16.63 41.99
N GLU A 183 -1.63 -16.25 40.94
CA GLU A 183 -2.03 -15.21 40.01
C GLU A 183 -3.21 -15.65 39.14
N ARG A 184 -3.11 -16.83 38.52
CA ARG A 184 -4.17 -17.39 37.69
C ARG A 184 -5.48 -17.57 38.43
N ASN A 185 -5.43 -18.03 39.68
CA ASN A 185 -6.62 -18.17 40.54
C ASN A 185 -7.26 -16.81 40.90
N ALA A 186 -6.45 -15.78 41.15
CA ALA A 186 -6.95 -14.43 41.40
C ALA A 186 -7.66 -13.84 40.16
N GLU A 187 -7.22 -14.17 38.95
CA GLU A 187 -7.91 -13.74 37.71
C GLU A 187 -9.25 -14.44 37.51
N VAL A 188 -9.34 -15.73 37.83
CA VAL A 188 -10.63 -16.48 37.77
C VAL A 188 -11.72 -15.83 38.63
N GLU A 189 -11.35 -15.28 39.79
CA GLU A 189 -12.29 -14.54 40.65
C GLU A 189 -12.77 -13.22 40.04
N ARG A 190 -11.98 -12.67 39.08
CA ARG A 190 -12.29 -11.44 38.38
C ARG A 190 -12.97 -11.68 37.03
N ASP A 191 -13.34 -12.92 36.69
CA ASP A 191 -14.00 -13.24 35.40
C ASP A 191 -15.26 -12.37 35.23
N PRO A 192 -15.33 -11.54 34.16
CA PRO A 192 -16.45 -10.63 33.92
C PRO A 192 -17.78 -11.36 33.73
N ILE A 193 -17.77 -12.57 33.17
CA ILE A 193 -18.99 -13.37 32.96
C ILE A 193 -19.60 -13.73 34.29
N ASN A 194 -18.83 -14.32 35.22
CA ASN A 194 -19.28 -14.70 36.55
C ASN A 194 -19.74 -13.48 37.37
N ARG A 195 -18.98 -12.39 37.30
CA ARG A 195 -19.32 -11.14 38.01
C ARG A 195 -20.63 -10.55 37.50
N PHE A 196 -20.85 -10.52 36.19
CA PHE A 196 -22.08 -10.00 35.62
C PHE A 196 -23.29 -10.87 35.92
N GLN A 197 -23.14 -12.19 35.89
CA GLN A 197 -24.16 -13.14 36.28
C GLN A 197 -24.62 -12.90 37.71
N MET A 198 -23.68 -12.78 38.64
CA MET A 198 -23.99 -12.47 40.04
C MET A 198 -24.71 -11.12 40.20
N PHE A 199 -24.29 -10.11 39.41
CA PHE A 199 -24.96 -8.81 39.38
C PHE A 199 -26.43 -8.95 38.95
N LEU A 200 -26.71 -9.66 37.84
CA LEU A 200 -28.07 -9.84 37.32
C LEU A 200 -28.99 -10.53 38.31
N ILE A 201 -28.48 -11.52 39.04
CA ILE A 201 -29.24 -12.22 40.10
C ILE A 201 -29.51 -11.28 41.29
N ARG A 202 -28.50 -10.58 41.78
CA ARG A 202 -28.60 -9.66 42.90
C ARG A 202 -29.61 -8.52 42.63
N GLU A 203 -29.61 -7.97 41.43
CA GLU A 203 -30.55 -6.89 41.05
C GLU A 203 -31.95 -7.43 40.63
N GLY A 204 -32.17 -8.75 40.73
CA GLY A 204 -33.45 -9.37 40.38
C GLY A 204 -33.85 -9.28 38.89
N ILE A 205 -32.87 -9.08 38.03
CA ILE A 205 -33.08 -9.00 36.56
C ILE A 205 -33.29 -10.40 35.98
N LEU A 206 -32.48 -11.37 36.45
CA LEU A 206 -32.60 -12.79 36.17
C LEU A 206 -32.50 -13.58 37.47
N ASP A 207 -33.14 -14.73 37.53
CA ASP A 207 -32.90 -15.74 38.56
C ASP A 207 -31.96 -16.83 38.05
N GLU A 208 -31.57 -17.77 38.91
CA GLU A 208 -30.71 -18.89 38.55
C GLU A 208 -31.30 -19.74 37.40
N ARG A 209 -32.63 -19.84 37.32
CA ARG A 209 -33.29 -20.58 36.22
C ARG A 209 -33.14 -19.84 34.92
N GLY A 210 -33.28 -18.52 34.93
CA GLY A 210 -33.07 -17.67 33.75
C GLY A 210 -31.64 -17.73 33.24
N ILE A 211 -30.65 -17.71 34.12
CA ILE A 211 -29.24 -17.87 33.77
C ILE A 211 -28.99 -19.25 33.14
N ASN A 212 -29.40 -20.33 33.83
CA ASN A 212 -29.23 -21.69 33.29
C ASN A 212 -29.96 -21.92 31.96
N GLN A 213 -31.08 -21.24 31.71
CA GLN A 213 -31.75 -21.30 30.43
C GLN A 213 -30.96 -20.55 29.35
N LEU A 214 -30.46 -19.36 29.66
CA LEU A 214 -29.64 -18.57 28.74
C LEU A 214 -28.37 -19.34 28.31
N GLU A 215 -27.67 -19.96 29.26
CA GLU A 215 -26.49 -20.79 28.97
C GLU A 215 -26.83 -21.93 28.00
N LYS A 216 -27.94 -22.67 28.23
CA LYS A 216 -28.39 -23.73 27.34
C LYS A 216 -28.75 -23.23 25.95
N ASP A 217 -29.41 -22.06 25.88
CA ASP A 217 -29.81 -21.48 24.58
C ASP A 217 -28.56 -21.05 23.77
N VAL A 218 -27.56 -20.45 24.44
CA VAL A 218 -26.28 -20.08 23.83
C VAL A 218 -25.49 -21.31 23.39
N ASP A 219 -25.39 -22.34 24.24
CA ASP A 219 -24.73 -23.60 23.90
C ASP A 219 -25.37 -24.25 22.67
N ALA A 220 -26.71 -24.27 22.60
CA ALA A 220 -27.45 -24.81 21.46
C ALA A 220 -27.18 -24.02 20.18
N GLU A 221 -27.15 -22.68 20.24
CA GLU A 221 -26.83 -21.80 19.10
C GLU A 221 -25.40 -22.03 18.60
N VAL A 222 -24.43 -22.12 19.51
CA VAL A 222 -23.02 -22.39 19.18
C VAL A 222 -22.87 -23.78 18.55
N GLN A 223 -23.55 -24.80 19.12
CA GLN A 223 -23.51 -26.16 18.58
C GLN A 223 -24.11 -26.23 17.18
N GLU A 224 -25.28 -25.59 16.96
CA GLU A 224 -25.88 -25.50 15.64
C GLU A 224 -24.97 -24.80 14.61
N ALA A 225 -24.33 -23.71 15.00
CA ALA A 225 -23.37 -22.99 14.15
C ALA A 225 -22.15 -23.86 13.81
N SER A 226 -21.63 -24.61 14.79
CA SER A 226 -20.55 -25.57 14.62
C SER A 226 -20.92 -26.70 13.65
N ASP A 227 -22.10 -27.29 13.84
CA ASP A 227 -22.60 -28.38 12.98
C ASP A 227 -22.78 -27.91 11.52
N ARG A 228 -23.30 -26.69 11.34
CA ARG A 228 -23.40 -26.08 10.00
C ARG A 228 -22.02 -25.87 9.38
N ALA A 229 -21.04 -25.43 10.15
CA ALA A 229 -19.68 -25.21 9.67
C ALA A 229 -19.00 -26.52 9.27
N VAL A 230 -19.16 -27.58 10.09
CA VAL A 230 -18.61 -28.90 9.81
C VAL A 230 -19.28 -29.55 8.59
N ALA A 231 -20.59 -29.35 8.42
CA ALA A 231 -21.35 -29.88 7.28
C ALA A 231 -21.16 -29.06 6.00
N ALA A 232 -20.56 -27.90 6.05
CA ALA A 232 -20.33 -27.06 4.88
C ALA A 232 -19.41 -27.75 3.85
N ALA A 233 -19.70 -27.54 2.57
CA ALA A 233 -18.86 -28.06 1.51
C ALA A 233 -17.44 -27.47 1.59
N LEU A 234 -16.45 -28.32 1.38
CA LEU A 234 -15.06 -27.85 1.27
C LEU A 234 -14.91 -26.88 0.08
N PRO A 235 -14.05 -25.89 0.17
CA PRO A 235 -13.79 -24.99 -0.95
C PRO A 235 -13.19 -25.77 -2.14
N ALA A 236 -13.50 -25.33 -3.36
CA ALA A 236 -12.87 -25.87 -4.55
C ALA A 236 -11.34 -25.68 -4.50
N THR A 237 -10.60 -26.67 -4.97
CA THR A 237 -9.13 -26.67 -4.85
C THR A 237 -8.43 -25.54 -5.60
N ASP A 238 -9.08 -24.94 -6.59
CA ASP A 238 -8.58 -23.79 -7.38
C ASP A 238 -9.06 -22.44 -6.84
N SER A 239 -9.90 -22.42 -5.80
CA SER A 239 -10.45 -21.20 -5.20
C SER A 239 -9.40 -20.30 -4.53
N TYR A 240 -8.18 -20.81 -4.30
CA TYR A 240 -7.06 -20.02 -3.77
C TYR A 240 -6.65 -18.84 -4.68
N LYS A 241 -7.00 -18.91 -5.96
CA LYS A 241 -6.76 -17.85 -6.95
C LYS A 241 -7.76 -16.71 -6.85
N ASN A 242 -8.94 -16.98 -6.24
CA ASN A 242 -10.01 -16.00 -6.20
C ASN A 242 -9.59 -14.78 -5.38
N PHE A 243 -9.89 -13.60 -5.91
CA PHE A 243 -9.72 -12.33 -5.22
C PHE A 243 -8.28 -11.96 -4.85
N VAL A 244 -7.27 -12.57 -5.48
CA VAL A 244 -5.90 -12.04 -5.45
C VAL A 244 -5.88 -10.65 -6.11
N TYR A 245 -6.61 -10.51 -7.21
CA TYR A 245 -6.87 -9.25 -7.90
C TYR A 245 -8.37 -8.99 -8.03
N SER A 246 -8.73 -7.78 -8.47
CA SER A 246 -10.13 -7.41 -8.66
C SER A 246 -10.82 -8.31 -9.71
N PRO A 247 -11.99 -8.89 -9.39
CA PRO A 247 -12.79 -9.61 -10.37
C PRO A 247 -13.65 -8.67 -11.23
N ASP A 248 -13.82 -7.41 -10.83
CA ASP A 248 -14.73 -6.46 -11.45
C ASP A 248 -14.03 -5.52 -12.44
N LEU A 249 -12.76 -5.17 -12.18
CA LEU A 249 -11.94 -4.30 -13.03
C LEU A 249 -10.60 -4.99 -13.32
N ASP A 250 -10.39 -5.34 -14.58
CA ASP A 250 -9.11 -5.89 -15.05
C ASP A 250 -8.28 -4.81 -15.76
N PRO A 251 -7.25 -4.23 -15.10
CA PRO A 251 -6.40 -3.21 -15.69
C PRO A 251 -5.47 -3.73 -16.80
N THR A 252 -5.47 -5.04 -17.08
CA THR A 252 -4.72 -5.64 -18.20
C THR A 252 -5.54 -5.73 -19.48
N SER A 253 -6.85 -5.50 -19.39
CA SER A 253 -7.80 -5.63 -20.49
C SER A 253 -7.73 -4.44 -21.46
N SER A 254 -8.31 -4.64 -22.65
CA SER A 254 -8.44 -3.59 -23.67
C SER A 254 -9.30 -2.39 -23.24
N ALA A 255 -10.09 -2.52 -22.18
CA ALA A 255 -10.85 -1.40 -21.60
C ALA A 255 -9.94 -0.29 -21.06
N PHE A 256 -8.70 -0.61 -20.73
CA PHE A 256 -7.65 0.32 -20.30
C PHE A 256 -6.68 0.68 -21.44
N GLN A 257 -7.00 0.36 -22.68
CA GLN A 257 -6.20 0.73 -23.84
C GLN A 257 -6.89 1.83 -24.65
N THR A 258 -6.26 3.01 -24.66
CA THR A 258 -6.75 4.14 -25.45
C THR A 258 -5.62 4.77 -26.25
N GLU A 259 -5.97 5.46 -27.32
CA GLU A 259 -4.98 6.15 -28.14
C GLU A 259 -4.77 7.59 -27.67
N PRO A 260 -3.54 8.12 -27.75
CA PRO A 260 -3.29 9.51 -27.44
C PRO A 260 -3.92 10.43 -28.49
N VAL A 261 -4.39 11.62 -28.06
CA VAL A 261 -4.99 12.63 -28.97
C VAL A 261 -4.02 13.08 -30.08
N HIS A 262 -2.71 12.90 -29.85
CA HIS A 262 -1.65 13.20 -30.82
C HIS A 262 -0.87 11.93 -31.16
N PRO A 263 -1.18 11.23 -32.27
CA PRO A 263 -0.56 9.95 -32.66
C PRO A 263 0.97 9.98 -32.86
N SER A 264 1.57 11.15 -33.05
CA SER A 264 3.02 11.34 -33.13
C SER A 264 3.74 11.36 -31.78
N ALA A 265 2.98 11.28 -30.68
CA ALA A 265 3.53 11.17 -29.34
C ALA A 265 4.19 9.78 -29.18
N GLY A 266 5.50 9.75 -29.03
CA GLY A 266 6.25 8.51 -28.80
C GLY A 266 7.16 8.07 -29.94
N GLN A 267 7.24 8.78 -31.07
CA GLN A 267 8.31 8.60 -32.04
C GLN A 267 9.56 9.39 -31.60
N ASP A 268 10.74 8.76 -31.62
CA ASP A 268 12.04 9.34 -31.24
C ASP A 268 12.49 10.49 -32.17
N LYS A 269 11.64 11.47 -32.39
CA LYS A 269 11.99 12.73 -33.03
C LYS A 269 12.35 13.72 -31.94
N GLY A 270 13.45 14.45 -32.14
CA GLY A 270 13.92 15.46 -31.19
C GLY A 270 12.80 16.37 -30.70
N ALA A 271 12.86 16.75 -29.42
CA ALA A 271 11.83 17.50 -28.69
C ALA A 271 11.26 18.66 -29.54
N SER A 272 9.95 18.65 -29.75
CA SER A 272 9.23 19.74 -30.42
C SER A 272 8.79 20.81 -29.39
N SER A 273 8.45 22.01 -29.82
CA SER A 273 8.02 23.13 -28.97
C SER A 273 6.65 22.91 -28.30
N GLY A 274 6.31 21.72 -27.87
CA GLY A 274 5.07 21.34 -27.16
C GLY A 274 5.27 20.11 -26.28
N ASP A 275 6.45 19.50 -26.35
CA ASP A 275 6.75 18.29 -25.62
C ASP A 275 7.05 18.58 -24.16
N ARG A 276 6.40 17.83 -23.28
CA ARG A 276 6.48 17.95 -21.82
C ARG A 276 7.37 16.85 -21.24
N THR A 277 7.98 17.14 -20.11
CA THR A 277 8.78 16.18 -19.36
C THR A 277 7.90 15.12 -18.68
N MET A 278 8.51 14.03 -18.18
CA MET A 278 7.81 13.03 -17.39
C MET A 278 7.15 13.68 -16.15
N ALA A 279 7.84 14.58 -15.47
CA ALA A 279 7.30 15.31 -14.32
C ALA A 279 6.04 16.12 -14.70
N ASP A 280 6.05 16.80 -15.83
CA ASP A 280 4.90 17.59 -16.30
C ASP A 280 3.71 16.69 -16.68
N LEU A 281 3.94 15.53 -17.29
CA LEU A 281 2.86 14.60 -17.69
C LEU A 281 2.32 13.79 -16.51
N ILE A 282 3.11 13.51 -15.48
CA ILE A 282 2.63 12.98 -14.19
C ILE A 282 1.71 14.01 -13.53
N ASN A 283 2.15 15.27 -13.40
CA ASN A 283 1.32 16.35 -12.84
C ASN A 283 0.00 16.52 -13.62
N ALA A 284 0.05 16.50 -14.95
CA ALA A 284 -1.14 16.59 -15.78
C ALA A 284 -2.12 15.44 -15.55
N CYS A 285 -1.61 14.19 -15.42
CA CYS A 285 -2.44 13.04 -15.11
C CYS A 285 -3.13 13.18 -13.75
N LEU A 286 -2.38 13.57 -12.71
CA LEU A 286 -2.93 13.78 -11.37
C LEU A 286 -4.02 14.85 -11.37
N ARG A 287 -3.81 15.93 -12.08
CA ARG A 287 -4.79 17.02 -12.27
C ARG A 287 -6.06 16.53 -12.95
N ASP A 288 -5.94 15.78 -14.04
CA ASP A 288 -7.08 15.22 -14.76
C ASP A 288 -7.90 14.28 -13.87
N GLU A 289 -7.24 13.37 -13.14
CA GLU A 289 -7.92 12.38 -12.31
C GLU A 289 -8.56 13.00 -11.06
N MET A 290 -7.94 13.99 -10.45
CA MET A 290 -8.55 14.77 -9.35
C MET A 290 -9.76 15.58 -9.81
N LYS A 291 -9.73 16.10 -11.03
CA LYS A 291 -10.87 16.78 -11.63
C LYS A 291 -12.02 15.83 -11.96
N ARG A 292 -11.71 14.59 -12.37
CA ARG A 292 -12.69 13.57 -12.76
C ARG A 292 -13.38 12.92 -11.57
N ASP A 293 -12.65 12.72 -10.49
CA ASP A 293 -13.09 11.87 -9.37
C ASP A 293 -12.78 12.54 -8.03
N GLU A 294 -13.85 12.94 -7.33
CA GLU A 294 -13.76 13.61 -6.03
C GLU A 294 -13.17 12.70 -4.93
N ARG A 295 -13.13 11.39 -5.14
CA ARG A 295 -12.54 10.42 -4.21
C ARG A 295 -11.02 10.39 -4.24
N VAL A 296 -10.39 10.98 -5.27
CA VAL A 296 -8.92 11.03 -5.37
C VAL A 296 -8.39 12.04 -4.38
N VAL A 297 -7.63 11.56 -3.40
CA VAL A 297 -6.91 12.37 -2.41
C VAL A 297 -5.43 12.07 -2.49
N MET A 298 -4.59 13.09 -2.27
CA MET A 298 -3.14 12.98 -2.41
C MET A 298 -2.44 13.45 -1.15
N PHE A 299 -1.56 12.62 -0.62
CA PHE A 299 -0.74 13.02 0.51
C PHE A 299 0.59 12.25 0.57
N GLY A 300 1.49 12.77 1.37
CA GLY A 300 2.82 12.24 1.63
C GLY A 300 3.53 13.18 2.57
N GLU A 301 4.81 12.96 2.81
CA GLU A 301 5.59 13.80 3.70
C GLU A 301 5.68 15.25 3.19
N ASP A 302 5.89 15.43 1.88
CA ASP A 302 6.07 16.74 1.26
C ASP A 302 5.51 16.72 -0.18
N VAL A 303 4.21 16.85 -0.31
CA VAL A 303 3.48 16.84 -1.60
C VAL A 303 2.63 18.09 -1.81
N ALA A 304 2.20 18.75 -0.74
CA ALA A 304 1.37 19.96 -0.81
C ALA A 304 2.18 21.17 -1.30
N ASP A 305 1.48 22.18 -1.79
CA ASP A 305 2.10 23.46 -2.11
C ASP A 305 2.61 24.15 -0.84
N CYS A 306 1.81 24.14 0.22
CA CYS A 306 2.21 24.68 1.53
C CYS A 306 1.32 24.10 2.65
N SER A 307 1.93 23.62 3.75
CA SER A 307 1.17 23.12 4.91
C SER A 307 0.42 24.22 5.67
N ARG A 308 0.86 25.48 5.56
CA ARG A 308 0.16 26.65 6.11
C ARG A 308 -0.65 27.30 5.01
N GLU A 309 -1.87 26.81 4.83
CA GLU A 309 -2.75 27.19 3.72
C GLU A 309 -3.01 28.70 3.67
N GLU A 310 -3.06 29.36 4.83
CA GLU A 310 -3.21 30.81 4.92
C GLU A 310 -2.11 31.58 4.19
N TYR A 311 -0.91 31.03 4.07
CA TYR A 311 0.17 31.64 3.31
C TYR A 311 -0.05 31.58 1.79
N LEU A 312 -0.67 30.50 1.30
CA LEU A 312 -1.10 30.40 -0.09
C LEU A 312 -2.25 31.33 -0.39
N LYS A 313 -3.29 31.32 0.45
CA LYS A 313 -4.46 32.21 0.31
C LYS A 313 -4.10 33.69 0.39
N GLY A 314 -3.13 34.02 1.24
CA GLY A 314 -2.59 35.38 1.37
C GLY A 314 -1.55 35.76 0.31
N HIS A 315 -1.24 34.88 -0.66
CA HIS A 315 -0.20 35.08 -1.68
C HIS A 315 1.20 35.38 -1.10
N LEU A 316 1.47 34.95 0.13
CA LEU A 316 2.77 35.15 0.79
C LEU A 316 3.85 34.19 0.26
N VAL A 317 3.46 33.04 -0.26
CA VAL A 317 4.31 32.03 -0.89
C VAL A 317 3.72 31.57 -2.22
N LYS A 318 4.60 31.03 -3.09
CA LYS A 318 4.18 30.49 -4.41
C LYS A 318 3.73 29.02 -4.37
N GLY A 319 4.07 28.32 -3.29
CA GLY A 319 3.89 26.89 -3.19
C GLY A 319 5.07 26.08 -3.75
N LYS A 320 5.29 24.87 -3.18
CA LYS A 320 6.40 23.96 -3.53
C LYS A 320 5.95 22.82 -4.42
N GLY A 321 4.91 22.07 -4.02
CA GLY A 321 4.39 20.93 -4.74
C GLY A 321 5.33 19.72 -4.75
N GLY A 322 5.86 19.37 -3.58
CA GLY A 322 6.73 18.21 -3.38
C GLY A 322 8.21 18.45 -3.68
N VAL A 323 9.04 17.46 -3.32
CA VAL A 323 10.51 17.51 -3.49
C VAL A 323 10.89 17.67 -4.97
N PHE A 324 10.23 16.94 -5.84
CA PHE A 324 10.49 16.97 -7.29
C PHE A 324 9.51 17.85 -8.07
N LYS A 325 8.59 18.54 -7.37
CA LYS A 325 7.54 19.43 -7.94
C LYS A 325 6.53 18.71 -8.83
N LEU A 326 6.32 17.41 -8.60
CA LEU A 326 5.36 16.62 -9.38
C LEU A 326 3.90 16.97 -9.07
N THR A 327 3.66 17.54 -7.91
CA THR A 327 2.32 17.88 -7.39
C THR A 327 2.08 19.39 -7.31
N ALA A 328 2.98 20.18 -7.91
CA ALA A 328 2.90 21.63 -7.87
C ALA A 328 1.57 22.17 -8.42
N GLY A 329 0.93 23.03 -7.65
CA GLY A 329 -0.34 23.69 -7.98
C GLY A 329 -1.59 22.84 -7.69
N LEU A 330 -1.46 21.57 -7.29
CA LEU A 330 -2.62 20.71 -7.04
C LEU A 330 -3.37 21.12 -5.76
N GLN A 331 -2.66 21.44 -4.67
CA GLN A 331 -3.32 21.95 -3.46
C GLN A 331 -4.01 23.29 -3.72
N SER A 332 -3.39 24.17 -4.47
CA SER A 332 -3.95 25.46 -4.82
C SER A 332 -5.24 25.36 -5.66
N GLU A 333 -5.37 24.27 -6.44
CA GLU A 333 -6.53 24.01 -7.29
C GLU A 333 -7.63 23.22 -6.59
N TYR A 334 -7.28 22.18 -5.82
CA TYR A 334 -8.23 21.21 -5.24
C TYR A 334 -8.42 21.33 -3.72
N GLY A 335 -7.65 22.22 -3.07
CA GLY A 335 -7.76 22.47 -1.63
C GLY A 335 -6.95 21.49 -0.76
N SER A 336 -6.79 21.87 0.51
CA SER A 336 -5.97 21.15 1.51
C SER A 336 -6.63 19.87 2.02
N GLU A 337 -7.92 19.66 1.81
CA GLU A 337 -8.60 18.41 2.17
C GLU A 337 -8.31 17.30 1.16
N ARG A 338 -7.90 17.66 -0.07
CA ARG A 338 -7.57 16.71 -1.13
C ARG A 338 -6.08 16.56 -1.39
N VAL A 339 -5.28 17.61 -1.09
CA VAL A 339 -3.82 17.59 -1.26
C VAL A 339 -3.16 18.14 0.00
N PHE A 340 -2.50 17.31 0.76
CA PHE A 340 -1.94 17.70 2.06
C PHE A 340 -0.66 16.96 2.42
N ASN A 341 0.13 17.55 3.31
CA ASN A 341 1.31 16.91 3.87
C ASN A 341 0.95 16.05 5.09
N SER A 342 1.66 14.96 5.24
CA SER A 342 1.61 14.02 6.35
C SER A 342 2.80 14.22 7.28
N PRO A 343 2.74 13.78 8.54
CA PRO A 343 3.96 13.61 9.33
C PRO A 343 5.00 12.75 8.60
N LEU A 344 6.28 12.94 8.92
CA LEU A 344 7.37 12.09 8.48
C LEU A 344 7.27 10.73 9.19
N ALA A 345 6.49 9.86 8.58
CA ALA A 345 6.19 8.51 9.07
C ALA A 345 5.62 7.68 7.91
N GLU A 346 6.44 6.90 7.25
CA GLU A 346 6.06 6.19 6.02
C GLU A 346 5.03 5.10 6.28
N ALA A 347 5.09 4.43 7.45
CA ALA A 347 4.06 3.48 7.87
C ALA A 347 2.70 4.17 7.98
N ASN A 348 2.66 5.37 8.58
CA ASN A 348 1.45 6.20 8.68
C ASN A 348 0.89 6.57 7.30
N ILE A 349 1.74 6.98 6.36
CA ILE A 349 1.31 7.35 5.01
C ILE A 349 0.59 6.17 4.36
N VAL A 350 1.20 4.99 4.35
CA VAL A 350 0.61 3.81 3.69
C VAL A 350 -0.58 3.24 4.48
N GLY A 351 -0.48 3.12 5.80
CA GLY A 351 -1.56 2.58 6.64
C GLY A 351 -2.83 3.44 6.60
N ARG A 352 -2.70 4.77 6.59
CA ARG A 352 -3.82 5.69 6.37
C ARG A 352 -4.42 5.51 4.98
N ALA A 353 -3.59 5.35 3.94
CA ALA A 353 -4.08 5.08 2.59
C ALA A 353 -4.92 3.80 2.55
N VAL A 354 -4.50 2.72 3.21
CA VAL A 354 -5.29 1.49 3.34
C VAL A 354 -6.65 1.78 3.99
N GLY A 355 -6.66 2.48 5.12
CA GLY A 355 -7.89 2.85 5.82
C GLY A 355 -8.84 3.70 4.97
N MET A 356 -8.34 4.73 4.30
CA MET A 356 -9.11 5.58 3.38
C MET A 356 -9.68 4.76 2.22
N ALA A 357 -8.88 3.87 1.63
CA ALA A 357 -9.30 3.03 0.51
C ALA A 357 -10.41 2.05 0.91
N THR A 358 -10.36 1.46 2.10
CA THR A 358 -11.43 0.57 2.60
C THR A 358 -12.75 1.30 2.83
N ARG A 359 -12.71 2.63 2.97
CA ARG A 359 -13.91 3.51 3.05
C ARG A 359 -14.39 3.98 1.68
N GLY A 360 -13.62 3.77 0.62
CA GLY A 360 -14.03 4.09 -0.76
C GLY A 360 -13.32 5.30 -1.37
N LEU A 361 -12.36 5.93 -0.69
CA LEU A 361 -11.47 6.90 -1.30
C LEU A 361 -10.47 6.21 -2.23
N LYS A 362 -9.84 7.00 -3.10
CA LYS A 362 -8.74 6.60 -3.97
C LYS A 362 -7.48 7.39 -3.60
N PRO A 363 -6.77 6.98 -2.55
CA PRO A 363 -5.57 7.68 -2.14
C PRO A 363 -4.42 7.44 -3.13
N VAL A 364 -3.77 8.54 -3.50
CA VAL A 364 -2.51 8.56 -4.25
C VAL A 364 -1.45 9.12 -3.32
N VAL A 365 -0.65 8.24 -2.73
CA VAL A 365 0.35 8.65 -1.74
C VAL A 365 1.75 8.64 -2.31
N GLU A 366 2.63 9.48 -1.74
CA GLU A 366 4.02 9.57 -2.16
C GLU A 366 4.96 9.24 -1.01
N ILE A 367 5.93 8.36 -1.27
CA ILE A 367 7.15 8.20 -0.49
C ILE A 367 8.28 8.81 -1.31
N GLN A 368 8.97 9.79 -0.77
CA GLN A 368 9.88 10.67 -1.49
C GLN A 368 11.07 9.96 -2.14
N PHE A 369 11.58 8.91 -1.48
CA PHE A 369 12.68 8.08 -1.96
C PHE A 369 12.44 6.62 -1.62
N PHE A 370 12.73 5.74 -2.55
CA PHE A 370 12.67 4.30 -2.34
C PHE A 370 13.43 3.85 -1.09
N ASP A 371 14.56 4.46 -0.84
CA ASP A 371 15.44 4.14 0.29
C ASP A 371 14.81 4.40 1.67
N TYR A 372 13.70 5.13 1.72
CA TYR A 372 12.95 5.46 2.95
C TYR A 372 11.70 4.59 3.16
N ILE A 373 11.38 3.69 2.23
CA ILE A 373 10.12 2.93 2.23
C ILE A 373 10.01 1.89 3.35
N TRP A 374 11.11 1.55 4.00
CA TRP A 374 11.21 0.41 4.91
C TRP A 374 10.24 0.44 6.08
N PRO A 375 9.99 1.55 6.78
CA PRO A 375 8.98 1.59 7.84
C PRO A 375 7.57 1.27 7.34
N ALA A 376 7.25 1.59 6.08
CA ALA A 376 5.96 1.30 5.45
C ALA A 376 5.83 -0.15 4.96
N TYR A 377 6.92 -0.94 4.92
CA TYR A 377 6.91 -2.26 4.31
C TYR A 377 5.93 -3.22 5.00
N HIS A 378 5.70 -3.04 6.30
CA HIS A 378 4.68 -3.77 7.05
C HIS A 378 3.28 -3.61 6.43
N GLN A 379 2.85 -2.38 6.18
CA GLN A 379 1.57 -2.07 5.53
C GLN A 379 1.55 -2.51 4.05
N LEU A 380 2.65 -2.29 3.31
CA LEU A 380 2.79 -2.65 1.90
C LEU A 380 2.76 -4.15 1.65
N ARG A 381 3.30 -4.96 2.58
CA ARG A 381 3.39 -6.42 2.43
C ARG A 381 2.19 -7.14 3.04
N ASN A 382 1.81 -6.77 4.28
CA ASN A 382 0.88 -7.55 5.09
C ASN A 382 -0.57 -7.06 5.01
N GLU A 383 -0.80 -5.84 4.50
CA GLU A 383 -2.13 -5.23 4.49
C GLU A 383 -2.63 -4.92 3.09
N MET A 384 -1.98 -4.00 2.41
CA MET A 384 -2.45 -3.42 1.15
C MET A 384 -2.81 -4.48 0.09
N PRO A 385 -1.95 -5.44 -0.28
CA PRO A 385 -2.24 -6.45 -1.30
C PRO A 385 -3.14 -7.57 -0.79
N LEU A 386 -3.15 -7.83 0.53
CA LEU A 386 -3.87 -8.98 1.10
C LEU A 386 -5.33 -8.70 1.44
N ILE A 387 -5.72 -7.43 1.58
CA ILE A 387 -7.03 -7.07 2.14
C ILE A 387 -8.19 -7.66 1.32
N ARG A 388 -8.10 -7.67 0.01
CA ARG A 388 -9.10 -8.25 -0.89
C ARG A 388 -9.20 -9.76 -0.70
N TRP A 389 -8.10 -10.47 -0.78
CA TRP A 389 -8.04 -11.92 -0.65
C TRP A 389 -8.48 -12.37 0.75
N ARG A 390 -7.94 -11.74 1.79
CA ARG A 390 -8.24 -12.04 3.20
C ARG A 390 -9.71 -11.83 3.55
N SER A 391 -10.34 -10.81 2.97
CA SER A 391 -11.74 -10.46 3.20
C SER A 391 -12.72 -11.17 2.25
N ASN A 392 -12.25 -12.07 1.39
CA ASN A 392 -13.08 -12.71 0.36
C ASN A 392 -13.83 -11.67 -0.51
N ASN A 393 -13.10 -10.65 -1.00
CA ASN A 393 -13.60 -9.52 -1.80
C ASN A 393 -14.61 -8.59 -1.09
N SER A 394 -14.72 -8.68 0.25
CA SER A 394 -15.58 -7.74 0.99
C SER A 394 -14.97 -6.34 1.10
N PHE A 395 -13.65 -6.24 1.03
CA PHE A 395 -12.90 -4.99 1.05
C PHE A 395 -11.85 -5.00 -0.05
N SER A 396 -11.56 -3.82 -0.61
CA SER A 396 -10.49 -3.59 -1.59
C SER A 396 -9.59 -2.44 -1.12
N CYS A 397 -8.45 -2.29 -1.78
CA CYS A 397 -7.51 -1.20 -1.51
C CYS A 397 -7.07 -0.53 -2.83
N PRO A 398 -7.94 0.27 -3.48
CA PRO A 398 -7.60 1.00 -4.71
C PRO A 398 -6.71 2.21 -4.40
N ALA A 399 -5.50 1.97 -3.91
CA ALA A 399 -4.53 2.99 -3.56
C ALA A 399 -3.30 2.90 -4.45
N VAL A 400 -2.72 4.06 -4.80
CA VAL A 400 -1.47 4.17 -5.55
C VAL A 400 -0.39 4.69 -4.63
N VAL A 401 0.70 3.93 -4.50
CA VAL A 401 1.91 4.38 -3.81
C VAL A 401 2.94 4.78 -4.85
N ARG A 402 3.19 6.07 -4.98
CA ARG A 402 4.20 6.65 -5.85
C ARG A 402 5.52 6.73 -5.11
N VAL A 403 6.58 6.26 -5.76
CA VAL A 403 7.91 6.22 -5.13
C VAL A 403 8.97 6.65 -6.13
N ALA A 404 9.76 7.66 -5.76
CA ALA A 404 10.94 8.07 -6.51
C ALA A 404 12.10 7.07 -6.26
N ILE A 405 12.61 6.42 -7.31
CA ILE A 405 13.55 5.29 -7.25
C ILE A 405 14.77 5.52 -8.14
N GLY A 406 15.83 4.77 -7.91
CA GLY A 406 16.97 4.61 -8.79
C GLY A 406 18.10 5.63 -8.62
N GLY A 407 19.22 5.37 -9.27
CA GLY A 407 20.46 6.16 -9.26
C GLY A 407 20.63 7.09 -10.46
N TYR A 408 21.87 7.20 -10.94
CA TYR A 408 22.30 8.07 -12.05
C TYR A 408 22.13 9.59 -11.82
N LEU A 409 22.00 10.02 -10.57
CA LEU A 409 21.81 11.41 -10.19
C LEU A 409 23.05 12.06 -9.54
N THR A 410 24.16 11.34 -9.48
CA THR A 410 25.43 11.80 -8.90
C THR A 410 25.25 12.36 -7.48
N GLY A 411 25.84 11.67 -6.50
CA GLY A 411 25.81 12.09 -5.09
C GLY A 411 24.58 11.63 -4.29
N GLY A 412 23.70 10.80 -4.86
CA GLY A 412 22.56 10.20 -4.14
C GLY A 412 22.99 9.16 -3.10
N SER A 413 24.01 8.36 -3.42
CA SER A 413 24.56 7.35 -2.50
C SER A 413 23.51 6.32 -2.02
N ILE A 414 23.81 5.68 -0.89
CA ILE A 414 23.00 4.56 -0.33
C ILE A 414 21.59 4.95 0.11
N TYR A 415 21.33 6.24 0.34
CA TYR A 415 20.02 6.69 0.85
C TYR A 415 19.14 7.39 -0.18
N HIS A 416 19.59 7.48 -1.46
CA HIS A 416 18.82 8.16 -2.50
C HIS A 416 19.00 7.55 -3.89
N SER A 417 19.60 6.36 -4.01
CA SER A 417 19.97 5.83 -5.33
C SER A 417 19.70 4.34 -5.52
N GLN A 418 19.12 3.66 -4.53
CA GLN A 418 18.87 2.24 -4.66
C GLN A 418 17.66 1.95 -5.55
N SER A 419 17.67 0.77 -6.16
CA SER A 419 16.53 0.14 -6.83
C SER A 419 16.24 -1.19 -6.12
N GLY A 420 15.00 -1.68 -6.17
CA GLY A 420 14.61 -2.87 -5.43
C GLY A 420 13.16 -3.26 -5.73
N GLU A 421 12.75 -3.12 -6.97
CA GLU A 421 11.42 -3.45 -7.48
C GLU A 421 11.03 -4.91 -7.23
N SER A 422 12.01 -5.80 -7.13
CA SER A 422 11.82 -7.22 -6.83
C SER A 422 11.07 -7.46 -5.51
N LEU A 423 11.24 -6.59 -4.51
CA LEU A 423 10.54 -6.68 -3.23
C LEU A 423 9.02 -6.54 -3.37
N PHE A 424 8.56 -5.76 -4.34
CA PHE A 424 7.14 -5.51 -4.57
C PHE A 424 6.54 -6.50 -5.57
N THR A 425 7.30 -6.93 -6.57
CA THR A 425 6.85 -7.93 -7.54
C THR A 425 6.63 -9.30 -6.90
N HIS A 426 7.28 -9.57 -5.76
CA HIS A 426 7.11 -10.79 -4.97
C HIS A 426 5.84 -10.78 -4.07
N ASN A 427 5.01 -9.74 -4.13
CA ASN A 427 3.79 -9.63 -3.33
C ASN A 427 2.54 -9.92 -4.19
N PRO A 428 1.91 -11.10 -4.10
CA PRO A 428 0.63 -11.37 -4.76
C PRO A 428 -0.41 -10.31 -4.35
N GLY A 429 -1.19 -9.84 -5.34
CA GLY A 429 -2.19 -8.79 -5.12
C GLY A 429 -1.68 -7.35 -5.31
N MET A 430 -0.37 -7.13 -5.38
CA MET A 430 0.23 -5.84 -5.70
C MET A 430 0.49 -5.72 -7.21
N ARG A 431 0.03 -4.64 -7.84
CA ARG A 431 0.44 -4.25 -9.20
C ARG A 431 1.71 -3.42 -9.11
N VAL A 432 2.66 -3.63 -10.04
CA VAL A 432 3.93 -2.88 -10.06
C VAL A 432 4.21 -2.36 -11.46
N VAL A 433 4.39 -1.05 -11.61
CA VAL A 433 4.69 -0.39 -12.88
C VAL A 433 5.90 0.52 -12.76
N PHE A 434 6.68 0.60 -13.85
CA PHE A 434 7.93 1.34 -13.89
C PHE A 434 8.17 1.97 -15.27
N PRO A 435 7.54 3.12 -15.58
CA PRO A 435 7.65 3.77 -16.87
C PRO A 435 9.05 4.30 -17.15
N SER A 436 9.43 4.33 -18.44
CA SER A 436 10.72 4.85 -18.93
C SER A 436 10.62 6.23 -19.60
N ASN A 437 9.42 6.74 -19.87
CA ASN A 437 9.19 7.98 -20.61
C ASN A 437 7.91 8.70 -20.15
N ALA A 438 7.74 9.94 -20.58
CA ALA A 438 6.66 10.82 -20.15
C ALA A 438 5.26 10.32 -20.55
N LEU A 439 5.12 9.78 -21.76
CA LEU A 439 3.85 9.28 -22.28
C LEU A 439 3.38 8.05 -21.49
N ASP A 440 4.28 7.08 -21.31
CA ASP A 440 4.00 5.87 -20.56
C ASP A 440 3.69 6.18 -19.10
N ALA A 441 4.41 7.13 -18.47
CA ALA A 441 4.15 7.56 -17.11
C ALA A 441 2.72 8.12 -16.94
N ASN A 442 2.25 8.95 -17.90
CA ASN A 442 0.90 9.50 -17.86
C ASN A 442 -0.17 8.40 -18.01
N GLY A 443 -0.03 7.53 -19.03
CA GLY A 443 -1.03 6.49 -19.32
C GLY A 443 -1.10 5.41 -18.24
N LEU A 444 0.04 4.94 -17.73
CA LEU A 444 0.10 3.93 -16.68
C LEU A 444 -0.39 4.48 -15.34
N LEU A 445 -0.07 5.74 -15.00
CA LEU A 445 -0.57 6.36 -13.76
C LEU A 445 -2.08 6.51 -13.78
N ARG A 446 -2.66 6.87 -14.93
CA ARG A 446 -4.12 6.95 -15.08
C ARG A 446 -4.76 5.58 -14.92
N THR A 447 -4.20 4.54 -15.51
CA THR A 447 -4.64 3.16 -15.29
C THR A 447 -4.56 2.78 -13.80
N ALA A 448 -3.46 3.14 -13.13
CA ALA A 448 -3.26 2.88 -11.71
C ALA A 448 -4.33 3.54 -10.83
N ILE A 449 -4.67 4.80 -11.08
CA ILE A 449 -5.70 5.53 -10.32
C ILE A 449 -7.10 4.99 -10.62
N ARG A 450 -7.35 4.57 -11.86
CA ARG A 450 -8.67 4.08 -12.28
C ARG A 450 -8.91 2.61 -11.91
N CYS A 451 -7.87 1.81 -11.71
CA CYS A 451 -8.04 0.41 -11.32
C CYS A 451 -8.49 0.26 -9.86
N ASP A 452 -8.80 -0.98 -9.47
CA ASP A 452 -9.35 -1.33 -8.16
C ASP A 452 -8.38 -2.17 -7.30
N ASP A 453 -7.19 -2.42 -7.83
CA ASP A 453 -6.09 -3.09 -7.13
C ASP A 453 -5.09 -2.07 -6.59
N PRO A 454 -4.33 -2.40 -5.53
CA PRO A 454 -3.23 -1.56 -5.07
C PRO A 454 -2.08 -1.55 -6.09
N VAL A 455 -1.50 -0.36 -6.30
CA VAL A 455 -0.44 -0.16 -7.29
C VAL A 455 0.79 0.47 -6.65
N MET A 456 1.94 -0.17 -6.83
CA MET A 456 3.25 0.43 -6.63
C MET A 456 3.68 1.08 -7.95
N PHE A 457 3.75 2.41 -7.95
CA PHE A 457 4.12 3.21 -9.12
C PHE A 457 5.54 3.75 -8.94
N LEU A 458 6.50 3.10 -9.58
CA LEU A 458 7.93 3.41 -9.45
C LEU A 458 8.33 4.47 -10.46
N GLU A 459 8.84 5.58 -9.98
CA GLU A 459 9.20 6.76 -10.77
C GLU A 459 10.71 6.99 -10.76
N HIS A 460 11.38 6.70 -11.86
CA HIS A 460 12.82 6.90 -11.88
C HIS A 460 13.20 8.38 -11.89
N LYS A 461 13.81 8.86 -10.81
CA LYS A 461 14.16 10.28 -10.58
C LYS A 461 14.96 10.91 -11.72
N ARG A 462 15.91 10.16 -12.28
CA ARG A 462 16.73 10.62 -13.41
C ARG A 462 15.88 10.99 -14.62
N LEU A 463 14.77 10.28 -14.86
CA LEU A 463 13.92 10.46 -16.03
C LEU A 463 12.95 11.65 -15.92
N TYR A 464 12.73 12.20 -14.73
CA TYR A 464 11.73 13.26 -14.54
C TYR A 464 11.86 14.45 -15.48
N ARG A 465 13.11 14.88 -15.77
CA ARG A 465 13.38 16.11 -16.54
C ARG A 465 14.29 15.88 -17.75
N GLU A 466 14.55 14.61 -18.09
CA GLU A 466 15.35 14.28 -19.25
C GLU A 466 14.69 14.78 -20.55
N THR A 467 15.51 15.06 -21.54
CA THR A 467 15.04 15.38 -22.90
C THR A 467 14.56 14.13 -23.64
N PHE A 468 15.15 12.99 -23.33
CA PHE A 468 14.68 11.68 -23.79
C PHE A 468 13.28 11.40 -23.26
N GLY A 469 12.43 10.85 -24.11
CA GLY A 469 11.10 10.42 -23.70
C GLY A 469 10.10 11.54 -23.38
N ARG A 470 10.39 12.81 -23.72
CA ARG A 470 9.39 13.88 -23.72
C ARG A 470 8.30 13.59 -24.72
N ALA A 471 7.08 14.02 -24.41
CA ALA A 471 5.92 13.83 -25.28
C ALA A 471 4.93 14.98 -25.15
N PRO A 472 4.10 15.24 -26.16
CA PRO A 472 2.96 16.12 -26.02
C PRO A 472 1.94 15.54 -25.03
N TYR A 473 1.10 16.39 -24.46
CA TYR A 473 0.02 15.94 -23.58
C TYR A 473 -0.95 15.03 -24.35
N PRO A 474 -1.18 13.78 -23.87
CA PRO A 474 -1.93 12.78 -24.63
C PRO A 474 -3.46 12.87 -24.53
N GLY A 475 -3.98 13.76 -23.69
CA GLY A 475 -5.41 13.86 -23.37
C GLY A 475 -5.77 13.22 -22.01
N SER A 476 -6.94 13.61 -21.49
CA SER A 476 -7.43 13.20 -20.15
C SER A 476 -7.89 11.74 -20.06
N ASP A 477 -8.02 11.05 -21.18
CA ASP A 477 -8.50 9.67 -21.22
C ASP A 477 -7.47 8.66 -21.71
N TYR A 478 -6.24 9.12 -21.94
CA TYR A 478 -5.16 8.25 -22.38
C TYR A 478 -4.74 7.26 -21.29
N MET A 479 -4.87 5.97 -21.58
CA MET A 479 -4.53 4.86 -20.67
C MET A 479 -3.69 3.81 -21.37
N ILE A 480 -2.81 3.16 -20.60
CA ILE A 480 -2.02 2.00 -21.03
C ILE A 480 -2.37 0.84 -20.09
N PRO A 481 -2.80 -0.32 -20.63
CA PRO A 481 -3.08 -1.48 -19.79
C PRO A 481 -1.80 -2.04 -19.18
N PHE A 482 -1.90 -2.58 -17.98
CA PHE A 482 -0.79 -3.29 -17.35
C PHE A 482 -0.50 -4.60 -18.08
N GLY A 483 0.75 -5.07 -17.99
CA GLY A 483 1.17 -6.28 -18.69
C GLY A 483 1.27 -6.13 -20.20
N LYS A 484 1.45 -4.90 -20.71
CA LYS A 484 1.72 -4.64 -22.12
C LYS A 484 3.06 -3.91 -22.30
N ALA A 485 4.02 -4.61 -22.86
CA ALA A 485 5.34 -4.07 -23.20
C ALA A 485 5.27 -3.13 -24.40
N ARG A 486 6.32 -2.34 -24.58
CA ARG A 486 6.54 -1.50 -25.75
C ARG A 486 7.79 -1.97 -26.49
N THR A 487 7.69 -2.25 -27.77
CA THR A 487 8.86 -2.37 -28.64
C THR A 487 9.39 -0.98 -28.94
N VAL A 488 10.46 -0.60 -28.24
CA VAL A 488 11.14 0.71 -28.42
C VAL A 488 11.85 0.77 -29.74
N ARG A 489 12.41 -0.36 -30.15
CA ARG A 489 13.11 -0.54 -31.40
C ARG A 489 12.85 -1.95 -31.93
N PRO A 490 12.40 -2.12 -33.20
CA PRO A 490 12.33 -3.43 -33.81
C PRO A 490 13.74 -3.94 -34.16
N GLY A 491 13.93 -5.24 -34.15
CA GLY A 491 15.18 -5.92 -34.51
C GLY A 491 14.97 -7.39 -34.81
N HIS A 492 16.04 -8.09 -35.26
CA HIS A 492 15.93 -9.50 -35.66
C HIS A 492 17.13 -10.38 -35.29
N ASP A 493 18.25 -9.82 -34.76
CA ASP A 493 19.42 -10.61 -34.42
C ASP A 493 19.52 -10.92 -32.89
N MET A 494 19.04 -10.03 -32.05
CA MET A 494 18.93 -10.25 -30.62
C MET A 494 17.85 -9.42 -29.95
N THR A 495 17.36 -9.86 -28.80
CA THR A 495 16.39 -9.16 -27.95
C THR A 495 17.06 -8.61 -26.70
N VAL A 496 16.78 -7.35 -26.38
CA VAL A 496 17.07 -6.75 -25.08
C VAL A 496 15.77 -6.42 -24.36
N ILE A 497 15.58 -6.99 -23.18
CA ILE A 497 14.41 -6.80 -22.31
C ILE A 497 14.85 -5.92 -21.16
N THR A 498 14.17 -4.80 -20.95
CA THR A 498 14.52 -3.85 -19.88
C THR A 498 13.34 -2.96 -19.48
N TYR A 499 13.56 -2.03 -18.57
CA TYR A 499 12.59 -1.03 -18.07
C TYR A 499 13.31 0.16 -17.41
N GLY A 500 12.55 1.20 -17.07
CA GLY A 500 13.06 2.36 -16.33
C GLY A 500 14.22 3.08 -17.02
N ALA A 501 15.23 3.48 -16.23
CA ALA A 501 16.36 4.26 -16.74
C ALA A 501 17.35 3.46 -17.60
N VAL A 502 17.26 2.14 -17.63
CA VAL A 502 18.11 1.31 -18.50
C VAL A 502 17.63 1.35 -19.96
N VAL A 503 16.35 1.65 -20.23
CA VAL A 503 15.80 1.75 -21.60
C VAL A 503 16.59 2.71 -22.50
N PRO A 504 16.82 3.99 -22.14
CA PRO A 504 17.61 4.89 -22.98
C PRO A 504 19.07 4.46 -23.16
N ARG A 505 19.66 3.80 -22.17
CA ARG A 505 21.02 3.24 -22.24
C ARG A 505 21.11 2.06 -23.21
N ALA A 506 20.12 1.18 -23.12
CA ALA A 506 20.00 0.05 -24.06
C ALA A 506 19.77 0.52 -25.51
N LEU A 507 18.99 1.58 -25.71
CA LEU A 507 18.79 2.17 -27.03
C LEU A 507 20.10 2.75 -27.61
N GLN A 508 20.88 3.45 -26.80
CA GLN A 508 22.19 3.95 -27.22
C GLN A 508 23.15 2.81 -27.61
N ALA A 509 23.21 1.75 -26.81
CA ALA A 509 24.02 0.58 -27.09
C ALA A 509 23.56 -0.14 -28.37
N ALA A 510 22.24 -0.33 -28.56
CA ALA A 510 21.65 -0.93 -29.76
C ALA A 510 21.94 -0.13 -31.02
N GLN A 511 21.83 1.20 -30.98
CA GLN A 511 22.17 2.06 -32.10
C GLN A 511 23.67 2.03 -32.44
N ARG A 512 24.51 1.86 -31.44
CA ARG A 512 25.96 1.78 -31.63
C ARG A 512 26.38 0.47 -32.28
N ILE A 513 25.89 -0.67 -31.77
CA ILE A 513 26.29 -1.98 -32.29
C ILE A 513 25.78 -2.18 -33.74
N GLU A 514 24.61 -1.66 -34.07
CA GLU A 514 24.13 -1.68 -35.48
C GLU A 514 25.05 -0.93 -36.43
N ARG A 515 25.55 0.25 -36.00
CA ARG A 515 26.49 1.03 -36.83
C ARG A 515 27.86 0.39 -36.98
N GLU A 516 28.35 -0.26 -35.92
CA GLU A 516 29.73 -0.77 -35.83
C GLU A 516 29.84 -2.22 -36.29
N GLN A 517 28.78 -3.03 -36.12
CA GLN A 517 28.80 -4.49 -36.38
C GLN A 517 27.61 -5.00 -37.17
N GLU A 518 26.71 -4.11 -37.65
CA GLU A 518 25.51 -4.45 -38.43
C GLU A 518 24.52 -5.37 -37.69
N VAL A 519 24.57 -5.41 -36.34
CA VAL A 519 23.70 -6.25 -35.51
C VAL A 519 22.38 -5.52 -35.22
N SER A 520 21.26 -6.12 -35.59
CA SER A 520 19.91 -5.58 -35.41
C SER A 520 19.29 -6.01 -34.10
N VAL A 521 19.18 -5.08 -33.13
CA VAL A 521 18.70 -5.34 -31.77
C VAL A 521 17.23 -4.95 -31.63
N GLU A 522 16.39 -5.89 -31.20
CA GLU A 522 15.03 -5.60 -30.73
C GLU A 522 15.09 -5.18 -29.27
N LEU A 523 14.55 -4.00 -28.97
CA LEU A 523 14.52 -3.46 -27.62
C LEU A 523 13.09 -3.41 -27.10
N ILE A 524 12.84 -4.16 -26.01
CA ILE A 524 11.56 -4.24 -25.33
C ILE A 524 11.63 -3.50 -24.00
N ASP A 525 10.73 -2.53 -23.80
CA ASP A 525 10.48 -1.86 -22.53
C ASP A 525 9.25 -2.49 -21.88
N LEU A 526 9.44 -3.13 -20.73
CA LEU A 526 8.36 -3.83 -20.04
C LEU A 526 7.30 -2.88 -19.49
N ARG A 527 7.65 -1.70 -19.01
CA ARG A 527 6.77 -0.67 -18.41
C ARG A 527 5.96 -1.13 -17.20
N SER A 528 5.51 -2.38 -17.21
CA SER A 528 4.76 -3.06 -16.16
C SER A 528 5.53 -4.31 -15.74
N LEU A 529 5.75 -4.47 -14.42
CA LEU A 529 6.55 -5.55 -13.85
C LEU A 529 5.68 -6.63 -13.18
N ASN A 530 4.50 -6.25 -12.67
CA ASN A 530 3.52 -7.19 -12.17
C ASN A 530 2.10 -6.73 -12.54
N PRO A 531 1.48 -7.34 -13.58
CA PRO A 531 2.05 -8.35 -14.48
C PRO A 531 3.02 -7.75 -15.51
N TYR A 532 3.89 -8.58 -16.08
CA TYR A 532 4.69 -8.23 -17.24
C TYR A 532 4.18 -8.94 -18.51
N ASP A 533 4.57 -8.45 -19.68
CA ASP A 533 4.14 -8.96 -20.99
C ASP A 533 4.98 -10.17 -21.42
N TRP A 534 4.57 -11.37 -21.00
CA TRP A 534 5.25 -12.60 -21.37
C TRP A 534 5.15 -12.91 -22.87
N ASP A 535 4.00 -12.64 -23.48
CA ASP A 535 3.76 -12.92 -24.89
C ASP A 535 4.69 -12.10 -25.79
N ALA A 536 4.92 -10.83 -25.45
CA ALA A 536 5.88 -9.98 -26.16
C ALA A 536 7.31 -10.51 -26.02
N ILE A 537 7.71 -10.95 -24.83
CA ILE A 537 9.01 -11.58 -24.58
C ILE A 537 9.15 -12.85 -25.43
N ALA A 538 8.21 -13.79 -25.32
CA ALA A 538 8.27 -15.07 -26.02
C ALA A 538 8.31 -14.89 -27.55
N THR A 539 7.48 -13.98 -28.07
CA THR A 539 7.47 -13.67 -29.51
C THR A 539 8.81 -13.12 -30.00
N SER A 540 9.43 -12.23 -29.21
CA SER A 540 10.71 -11.64 -29.56
C SER A 540 11.85 -12.66 -29.48
N VAL A 541 11.88 -13.49 -28.43
CA VAL A 541 12.88 -14.55 -28.24
C VAL A 541 12.82 -15.58 -29.36
N ALA A 542 11.62 -16.06 -29.72
CA ALA A 542 11.43 -17.01 -30.81
C ALA A 542 11.87 -16.47 -32.20
N LYS A 543 11.94 -15.14 -32.35
CA LYS A 543 12.41 -14.48 -33.55
C LYS A 543 13.93 -14.27 -33.59
N THR A 544 14.51 -13.90 -32.44
CA THR A 544 15.90 -13.41 -32.37
C THR A 544 16.90 -14.40 -31.82
N HIS A 545 16.44 -15.41 -31.07
CA HIS A 545 17.20 -16.52 -30.50
C HIS A 545 18.31 -16.15 -29.53
N ARG A 546 18.61 -14.85 -29.34
CA ARG A 546 19.65 -14.32 -28.43
C ARG A 546 19.04 -13.25 -27.54
N VAL A 547 19.28 -13.34 -26.22
CA VAL A 547 18.55 -12.54 -25.23
C VAL A 547 19.46 -11.91 -24.20
N ILE A 548 19.27 -10.62 -23.96
CA ILE A 548 19.82 -9.89 -22.82
C ILE A 548 18.65 -9.41 -21.96
N VAL A 549 18.68 -9.67 -20.67
CA VAL A 549 17.78 -9.07 -19.66
C VAL A 549 18.60 -8.06 -18.87
N ALA A 550 18.17 -6.78 -18.92
CA ALA A 550 18.91 -5.68 -18.31
C ALA A 550 18.03 -4.88 -17.34
N HIS A 551 18.56 -4.53 -16.15
CA HIS A 551 17.86 -3.75 -15.15
C HIS A 551 18.83 -3.03 -14.22
N GLU A 552 18.33 -2.07 -13.42
CA GLU A 552 19.16 -1.27 -12.54
C GLU A 552 19.40 -1.89 -11.17
N ASP A 553 18.47 -2.72 -10.67
CA ASP A 553 18.64 -3.43 -9.42
C ASP A 553 19.85 -4.40 -9.48
N MET A 554 20.27 -4.93 -8.33
CA MET A 554 21.42 -5.82 -8.23
C MET A 554 21.27 -7.07 -9.11
N LEU A 555 22.41 -7.59 -9.59
CA LEU A 555 22.45 -8.80 -10.43
C LEU A 555 21.89 -10.03 -9.71
N SER A 556 22.24 -10.17 -8.44
CA SER A 556 21.76 -11.29 -7.61
C SER A 556 20.39 -10.95 -7.04
N TRP A 557 19.42 -11.86 -7.26
CA TRP A 557 18.02 -11.76 -6.80
C TRP A 557 17.22 -10.57 -7.35
N GLY A 558 17.81 -9.74 -8.22
CA GLY A 558 17.07 -8.69 -8.92
C GLY A 558 16.03 -9.26 -9.88
N TYR A 559 15.06 -8.44 -10.27
CA TYR A 559 13.88 -8.84 -11.05
C TYR A 559 14.21 -9.55 -12.37
N GLY A 560 15.31 -9.18 -13.03
CA GLY A 560 15.76 -9.83 -14.27
C GLY A 560 16.17 -11.30 -14.10
N ALA A 561 16.42 -11.77 -12.89
CA ALA A 561 16.71 -13.18 -12.63
C ALA A 561 15.47 -14.06 -12.89
N GLU A 562 14.28 -13.61 -12.48
CA GLU A 562 13.01 -14.29 -12.75
C GLU A 562 12.73 -14.40 -14.24
N ILE A 563 12.87 -13.30 -14.97
CA ILE A 563 12.66 -13.28 -16.44
C ILE A 563 13.64 -14.21 -17.13
N ALA A 564 14.92 -14.14 -16.77
CA ALA A 564 15.97 -15.01 -17.35
C ALA A 564 15.71 -16.48 -17.05
N ALA A 565 15.30 -16.82 -15.83
CA ALA A 565 14.96 -18.19 -15.46
C ALA A 565 13.77 -18.73 -16.27
N ARG A 566 12.71 -17.93 -16.41
CA ARG A 566 11.52 -18.31 -17.16
C ARG A 566 11.82 -18.49 -18.65
N ILE A 567 12.61 -17.61 -19.24
CA ILE A 567 13.07 -17.75 -20.64
C ILE A 567 13.86 -19.05 -20.81
N ALA A 568 14.78 -19.33 -19.90
CA ALA A 568 15.61 -20.55 -19.96
C ALA A 568 14.79 -21.84 -19.76
N ASP A 569 13.70 -21.80 -19.01
CA ASP A 569 12.81 -22.94 -18.77
C ASP A 569 11.80 -23.13 -19.91
N GLU A 570 11.05 -22.09 -20.25
CA GLU A 570 9.93 -22.20 -21.19
C GLU A 570 10.34 -22.05 -22.67
N LEU A 571 11.45 -21.34 -22.96
CA LEU A 571 11.89 -21.02 -24.33
C LEU A 571 13.27 -21.60 -24.67
N PHE A 572 13.73 -22.62 -23.93
CA PHE A 572 15.07 -23.22 -24.10
C PHE A 572 15.37 -23.63 -25.55
N HIS A 573 14.37 -24.17 -26.26
CA HIS A 573 14.52 -24.64 -27.63
C HIS A 573 14.60 -23.51 -28.68
N ASP A 574 14.28 -22.28 -28.28
CA ASP A 574 14.34 -21.09 -29.12
C ASP A 574 15.67 -20.31 -28.91
N LEU A 575 16.58 -20.79 -28.05
CA LEU A 575 17.82 -20.10 -27.72
C LEU A 575 19.03 -20.66 -28.48
N ASP A 576 19.78 -19.79 -29.16
CA ASP A 576 21.09 -20.08 -29.75
C ASP A 576 22.25 -19.88 -28.75
N ALA A 577 22.01 -19.12 -27.68
CA ALA A 577 23.01 -18.78 -26.66
C ALA A 577 22.38 -18.70 -25.26
N PRO A 578 23.17 -18.80 -24.18
CA PRO A 578 22.68 -18.56 -22.83
C PRO A 578 22.09 -17.16 -22.66
N VAL A 579 21.00 -17.03 -21.90
CA VAL A 579 20.42 -15.72 -21.54
C VAL A 579 21.43 -14.90 -20.75
N LYS A 580 21.79 -13.73 -21.25
CA LYS A 580 22.74 -12.82 -20.62
C LYS A 580 22.00 -11.84 -19.70
N ARG A 581 22.51 -11.60 -18.50
CA ARG A 581 21.99 -10.56 -17.60
C ARG A 581 22.98 -9.41 -17.49
N VAL A 582 22.49 -8.17 -17.55
CA VAL A 582 23.25 -6.94 -17.32
C VAL A 582 22.52 -6.15 -16.24
N ALA A 583 23.14 -5.97 -15.08
CA ALA A 583 22.50 -5.34 -13.93
C ALA A 583 23.56 -4.67 -13.04
N ALA A 584 23.10 -3.94 -11.99
CA ALA A 584 24.04 -3.39 -11.03
C ALA A 584 24.87 -4.48 -10.34
N LYS A 585 26.05 -4.10 -9.88
CA LYS A 585 26.90 -4.97 -9.05
C LYS A 585 26.24 -5.20 -7.70
N ASP A 586 26.51 -6.34 -7.09
CA ASP A 586 25.97 -6.72 -5.77
C ASP A 586 26.61 -5.89 -4.65
N THR A 587 26.30 -4.60 -4.64
CA THR A 587 26.77 -3.62 -3.66
C THR A 587 25.84 -2.41 -3.61
N PHE A 588 26.01 -1.58 -2.59
CA PHE A 588 25.28 -0.31 -2.50
C PHE A 588 25.82 0.70 -3.51
N VAL A 589 24.94 1.56 -4.03
CA VAL A 589 25.33 2.66 -4.92
C VAL A 589 26.19 3.66 -4.15
N ALA A 590 27.35 3.97 -4.68
CA ALA A 590 28.33 4.83 -4.02
C ALA A 590 28.05 6.33 -4.23
N TYR A 591 28.62 7.17 -3.35
CA TYR A 591 28.51 8.63 -3.44
C TYR A 591 29.35 9.22 -4.58
N GLN A 592 30.56 8.67 -4.78
CA GLN A 592 31.53 9.19 -5.75
C GLN A 592 31.08 8.82 -7.17
N PRO A 593 30.99 9.78 -8.13
CA PRO A 593 30.41 9.53 -9.46
C PRO A 593 31.04 8.39 -10.26
N LEU A 594 32.36 8.26 -10.25
CA LEU A 594 33.05 7.17 -10.95
C LEU A 594 32.71 5.80 -10.37
N LEU A 595 32.45 5.73 -9.06
CA LEU A 595 32.02 4.49 -8.41
C LEU A 595 30.53 4.20 -8.67
N GLU A 596 29.68 5.22 -8.71
CA GLU A 596 28.28 5.08 -9.12
C GLU A 596 28.21 4.53 -10.56
N ASP A 597 28.97 5.12 -11.49
CA ASP A 597 29.04 4.67 -12.87
C ASP A 597 29.58 3.24 -13.01
N GLU A 598 30.53 2.83 -12.18
CA GLU A 598 31.09 1.48 -12.17
C GLU A 598 30.11 0.44 -11.60
N ILE A 599 29.20 0.85 -10.71
CA ILE A 599 28.21 -0.04 -10.07
C ILE A 599 26.98 -0.21 -10.93
N LEU A 600 26.44 0.88 -11.46
CA LEU A 600 25.19 0.89 -12.24
C LEU A 600 25.44 0.56 -13.71
N PRO A 601 24.56 -0.23 -14.37
CA PRO A 601 24.75 -0.63 -15.76
C PRO A 601 24.75 0.58 -16.69
N GLN A 602 25.83 0.73 -17.48
CA GLN A 602 26.01 1.81 -18.44
C GLN A 602 25.74 1.32 -19.89
N ALA A 603 25.60 2.25 -20.83
CA ALA A 603 25.45 1.92 -22.24
C ALA A 603 26.64 1.09 -22.78
N GLU A 604 27.84 1.29 -22.25
CA GLU A 604 29.04 0.52 -22.57
C GLU A 604 28.94 -0.94 -22.14
N ASP A 605 28.37 -1.21 -20.96
CA ASP A 605 28.20 -2.57 -20.46
C ASP A 605 27.19 -3.36 -21.32
N LEU A 606 26.11 -2.69 -21.68
CA LEU A 606 25.11 -3.23 -22.62
C LEU A 606 25.71 -3.49 -24.00
N TYR A 607 26.50 -2.55 -24.54
CA TYR A 607 27.19 -2.72 -25.81
C TYR A 607 28.15 -3.93 -25.78
N LYS A 608 28.97 -4.06 -24.73
CA LYS A 608 29.87 -5.21 -24.56
C LYS A 608 29.11 -6.53 -24.49
N ALA A 609 28.00 -6.56 -23.75
CA ALA A 609 27.16 -7.75 -23.66
C ALA A 609 26.54 -8.12 -25.02
N MET A 610 26.06 -7.13 -25.78
CA MET A 610 25.54 -7.33 -27.13
C MET A 610 26.64 -7.85 -28.09
N ALA A 611 27.84 -7.24 -28.06
CA ALA A 611 28.97 -7.66 -28.92
C ALA A 611 29.39 -9.11 -28.59
N GLN A 612 29.53 -9.47 -27.32
CA GLN A 612 29.83 -10.83 -26.92
C GLN A 612 28.77 -11.85 -27.36
N LEU A 613 27.48 -11.46 -27.31
CA LEU A 613 26.39 -12.33 -27.71
C LEU A 613 26.26 -12.46 -29.23
N ALA A 614 26.73 -11.47 -30.00
CA ALA A 614 26.74 -11.49 -31.46
C ALA A 614 27.83 -12.43 -32.03
N GLU A 615 28.86 -12.79 -31.23
CA GLU A 615 29.93 -13.73 -31.64
C GLU A 615 29.50 -15.19 -31.53
N VAL A 616 28.43 -15.50 -30.83
CA VAL A 616 27.87 -16.84 -30.66
C VAL A 616 26.91 -17.18 -31.79
#